data_0af98eb2e67af6919c3d22e4fbad19da
#
_entry.id   0af98eb2e67af6919c3d22e4fbad19da
#
_cell.length_a   1.000
_cell.length_b   1.000
_cell.length_c   1.000
_cell.angle_alpha   90.00
_cell.angle_beta   90.00
_cell.angle_gamma   90.00
#
_symmetry.space_group_name_H-M   'P 1'
#
loop_
_entity.id
_entity.type
_entity.pdbx_description
1 polymer ?
#
loop_
_entity_poly.entity_id
_entity_poly.type
_entity_poly.pdbx_seq_one_letter_code
_entity_poly.pdbx_strand_id
1 'polypeptide(L)'
;MKFGVVVFPGSNCDRDMQDALQYDLGQEVIMLWHKDTDLSGFATEDCIVLPGGFSYGDYLRCGAIARFSPIMQSVIKFAGEGGKVLGVCNGFQILCESHLLPGALLRNANQQFISKNVYLRGEGDQGRALMIPVAHGEGRFYADEKTLDELEAGGQVIYRYADEQGIVGAAGNPNGSLRNIAGICNKTRNVFGMMPHPERACSEALGNIDGRAILKALFIDKKQPSVRKEAGLVNI
;
A
#
# COMPACT_ATOMS: atom_id res chain seq x y z
N MET A 1 6.02 10.75 14.30
CA MET A 1 4.95 10.79 13.30
C MET A 1 3.71 10.18 13.92
N LYS A 2 2.57 10.75 13.68
CA LYS A 2 1.29 10.25 14.14
C LYS A 2 0.59 9.52 13.01
N PHE A 3 -0.06 8.40 13.31
CA PHE A 3 -0.81 7.61 12.35
C PHE A 3 -2.29 7.58 12.72
N GLY A 4 -3.17 7.85 11.76
CA GLY A 4 -4.60 7.67 11.88
C GLY A 4 -5.04 6.40 11.18
N VAL A 5 -5.42 5.35 11.90
CA VAL A 5 -5.89 4.08 11.30
C VAL A 5 -7.41 4.09 11.20
N VAL A 6 -7.92 4.02 9.97
CA VAL A 6 -9.36 4.07 9.73
C VAL A 6 -10.00 2.72 10.01
N VAL A 7 -11.09 2.72 10.79
CA VAL A 7 -11.90 1.54 11.09
C VAL A 7 -13.18 1.58 10.26
N PHE A 8 -13.26 0.73 9.24
CA PHE A 8 -14.49 0.50 8.50
C PHE A 8 -15.25 -0.70 9.08
N PRO A 9 -16.58 -0.78 8.92
CA PRO A 9 -17.31 -2.00 9.21
C PRO A 9 -16.75 -3.18 8.42
N GLY A 10 -16.29 -4.23 9.11
CA GLY A 10 -15.64 -5.41 8.49
C GLY A 10 -14.13 -5.28 8.24
N SER A 11 -13.51 -4.16 8.57
CA SER A 11 -12.05 -4.01 8.65
C SER A 11 -11.53 -4.90 9.77
N ASN A 12 -10.77 -5.94 9.47
CA ASN A 12 -10.26 -6.88 10.48
C ASN A 12 -8.73 -6.86 10.61
N CYS A 13 -8.02 -6.03 9.82
CA CYS A 13 -6.58 -5.81 9.93
C CYS A 13 -6.25 -4.44 10.56
N ASP A 14 -7.22 -3.71 11.06
CA ASP A 14 -7.05 -2.43 11.73
C ASP A 14 -6.24 -2.57 13.03
N ARG A 15 -6.51 -3.64 13.80
CA ARG A 15 -5.75 -3.97 15.01
C ARG A 15 -4.33 -4.42 14.69
N ASP A 16 -4.13 -5.29 13.69
CA ASP A 16 -2.80 -5.69 13.26
C ASP A 16 -1.96 -4.47 12.88
N MET A 17 -2.56 -3.50 12.16
CA MET A 17 -1.90 -2.26 11.79
C MET A 17 -1.60 -1.36 12.99
N GLN A 18 -2.56 -1.23 13.93
CA GLN A 18 -2.35 -0.49 15.17
C GLN A 18 -1.17 -1.08 15.96
N ASP A 19 -1.15 -2.39 16.14
CA ASP A 19 -0.13 -3.08 16.92
C ASP A 19 1.25 -2.91 16.28
N ALA A 20 1.36 -3.10 14.96
CA ALA A 20 2.61 -2.92 14.22
C ALA A 20 3.16 -1.49 14.35
N LEU A 21 2.31 -0.48 14.19
CA LEU A 21 2.73 0.92 14.27
C LEU A 21 3.03 1.35 15.71
N GLN A 22 2.18 0.98 16.67
CA GLN A 22 2.28 1.44 18.06
C GLN A 22 3.34 0.68 18.83
N TYR A 23 3.31 -0.65 18.81
CA TYR A 23 4.17 -1.47 19.66
C TYR A 23 5.47 -1.87 18.96
N ASP A 24 5.43 -2.23 17.67
CA ASP A 24 6.64 -2.66 16.96
C ASP A 24 7.48 -1.50 16.44
N LEU A 25 6.85 -0.37 16.06
CA LEU A 25 7.53 0.81 15.51
C LEU A 25 7.55 2.02 16.45
N GLY A 26 6.88 1.96 17.61
CA GLY A 26 6.88 3.00 18.63
C GLY A 26 6.25 4.33 18.18
N GLN A 27 5.27 4.28 17.29
CA GLN A 27 4.60 5.47 16.76
C GLN A 27 3.32 5.80 17.54
N GLU A 28 2.89 7.06 17.50
CA GLU A 28 1.57 7.46 18.00
C GLU A 28 0.50 7.00 17.02
N VAL A 29 -0.54 6.29 17.52
CA VAL A 29 -1.64 5.79 16.69
C VAL A 29 -2.98 6.24 17.25
N ILE A 30 -3.83 6.78 16.36
CA ILE A 30 -5.21 7.17 16.64
C ILE A 30 -6.12 6.33 15.75
N MET A 31 -7.09 5.63 16.36
CA MET A 31 -8.10 4.90 15.60
C MET A 31 -9.19 5.89 15.17
N LEU A 32 -9.50 5.93 13.88
CA LEU A 32 -10.46 6.82 13.24
C LEU A 32 -11.69 6.03 12.80
N TRP A 33 -12.87 6.47 13.22
CA TRP A 33 -14.10 5.79 12.81
C TRP A 33 -14.53 6.23 11.40
N HIS A 34 -15.00 5.32 10.58
CA HIS A 34 -15.40 5.60 9.18
C HIS A 34 -16.44 6.73 9.01
N LYS A 35 -17.15 7.12 10.09
CA LYS A 35 -18.09 8.24 10.09
C LYS A 35 -17.47 9.56 10.52
N ASP A 36 -16.22 9.56 11.00
CA ASP A 36 -15.53 10.80 11.33
C ASP A 36 -15.31 11.62 10.06
N THR A 37 -15.29 12.93 10.22
CA THR A 37 -15.10 13.89 9.12
C THR A 37 -13.98 14.87 9.40
N ASP A 38 -13.44 14.86 10.61
CA ASP A 38 -12.39 15.79 11.03
C ASP A 38 -11.03 15.10 11.13
N LEU A 39 -10.09 15.59 10.33
CA LEU A 39 -8.67 15.22 10.34
C LEU A 39 -7.77 16.39 10.74
N SER A 40 -8.34 17.49 11.32
CA SER A 40 -7.56 18.68 11.70
C SER A 40 -6.48 18.41 12.75
N GLY A 41 -6.60 17.30 13.48
CA GLY A 41 -5.56 16.83 14.41
C GLY A 41 -4.33 16.21 13.74
N PHE A 42 -4.29 16.09 12.40
CA PHE A 42 -3.16 15.52 11.64
C PHE A 42 -2.50 16.59 10.78
N ALA A 43 -1.18 16.67 10.85
CA ALA A 43 -0.36 17.49 9.95
C ALA A 43 0.01 16.71 8.68
N THR A 44 0.48 17.39 7.64
CA THR A 44 0.86 16.75 6.36
C THR A 44 2.02 15.75 6.50
N GLU A 45 2.81 15.87 7.55
CA GLU A 45 3.86 14.91 7.90
C GLU A 45 3.33 13.61 8.50
N ASP A 46 2.09 13.63 9.04
CA ASP A 46 1.44 12.46 9.59
C ASP A 46 0.87 11.56 8.49
N CYS A 47 0.38 10.39 8.85
CA CYS A 47 -0.11 9.42 7.87
C CYS A 47 -1.51 8.90 8.24
N ILE A 48 -2.42 8.91 7.29
CA ILE A 48 -3.70 8.20 7.40
C ILE A 48 -3.55 6.83 6.76
N VAL A 49 -3.98 5.79 7.47
CA VAL A 49 -3.88 4.40 7.02
C VAL A 49 -5.27 3.83 6.80
N LEU A 50 -5.50 3.30 5.59
CA LEU A 50 -6.64 2.48 5.24
C LEU A 50 -6.20 1.01 5.35
N PRO A 51 -6.59 0.30 6.41
CA PRO A 51 -6.10 -1.05 6.66
C PRO A 51 -6.75 -2.08 5.73
N GLY A 52 -6.24 -3.31 5.80
CA GLY A 52 -6.84 -4.46 5.15
C GLY A 52 -8.13 -4.92 5.83
N GLY A 53 -8.74 -5.93 5.25
CA GLY A 53 -9.97 -6.55 5.72
C GLY A 53 -11.02 -6.66 4.62
N PHE A 54 -12.28 -6.64 5.02
CA PHE A 54 -13.45 -6.77 4.15
C PHE A 54 -14.41 -5.63 4.43
N SER A 55 -14.02 -4.39 4.09
CA SER A 55 -14.81 -3.20 4.38
C SER A 55 -16.23 -3.32 3.82
N TYR A 56 -17.22 -3.16 4.69
CA TYR A 56 -18.65 -3.36 4.38
C TYR A 56 -18.97 -4.75 3.78
N GLY A 57 -18.15 -5.78 4.11
CA GLY A 57 -18.34 -7.15 3.61
C GLY A 57 -18.02 -7.33 2.13
N ASP A 58 -17.31 -6.40 1.51
CA ASP A 58 -16.96 -6.37 0.08
C ASP A 58 -18.16 -6.52 -0.86
N TYR A 59 -19.36 -6.09 -0.42
CA TYR A 59 -20.54 -6.06 -1.27
C TYR A 59 -20.30 -5.19 -2.50
N LEU A 60 -20.76 -5.62 -3.65
CA LEU A 60 -20.49 -5.12 -5.00
C LEU A 60 -19.10 -5.51 -5.50
N ARG A 61 -18.05 -4.99 -4.91
CA ARG A 61 -16.63 -5.34 -5.05
C ARG A 61 -15.82 -4.71 -3.92
N CYS A 62 -14.62 -5.21 -3.71
CA CYS A 62 -13.77 -4.79 -2.61
C CYS A 62 -13.49 -3.27 -2.67
N GLY A 63 -13.72 -2.58 -1.54
CA GLY A 63 -13.51 -1.15 -1.41
C GLY A 63 -14.60 -0.23 -2.00
N ALA A 64 -15.51 -0.75 -2.84
CA ALA A 64 -16.46 0.07 -3.58
C ALA A 64 -17.45 0.86 -2.70
N ILE A 65 -17.87 0.30 -1.57
CA ILE A 65 -18.76 0.99 -0.62
C ILE A 65 -17.96 1.90 0.30
N ALA A 66 -16.80 1.45 0.75
CA ALA A 66 -15.95 2.18 1.69
C ALA A 66 -15.55 3.56 1.17
N ARG A 67 -15.33 3.71 -0.15
CA ARG A 67 -15.01 5.00 -0.77
C ARG A 67 -16.03 6.11 -0.48
N PHE A 68 -17.28 5.76 -0.18
CA PHE A 68 -18.36 6.71 0.14
C PHE A 68 -18.50 6.99 1.64
N SER A 69 -17.68 6.39 2.49
CA SER A 69 -17.69 6.68 3.93
C SER A 69 -17.36 8.15 4.16
N PRO A 70 -17.99 8.83 5.15
CA PRO A 70 -17.75 10.24 5.44
C PRO A 70 -16.26 10.58 5.58
N ILE A 71 -15.47 9.75 6.28
CA ILE A 71 -14.04 9.98 6.47
C ILE A 71 -13.26 10.05 5.14
N MET A 72 -13.71 9.34 4.09
CA MET A 72 -12.97 9.31 2.82
C MET A 72 -12.95 10.67 2.11
N GLN A 73 -13.95 11.52 2.32
CA GLN A 73 -13.88 12.91 1.81
C GLN A 73 -12.74 13.68 2.47
N SER A 74 -12.57 13.51 3.78
CA SER A 74 -11.49 14.15 4.53
C SER A 74 -10.13 13.55 4.17
N VAL A 75 -10.04 12.23 3.94
CA VAL A 75 -8.82 11.56 3.48
C VAL A 75 -8.41 12.05 2.08
N ILE A 76 -9.36 12.19 1.16
CA ILE A 76 -9.10 12.71 -0.20
C ILE A 76 -8.58 14.15 -0.12
N LYS A 77 -9.22 15.00 0.69
CA LYS A 77 -8.77 16.38 0.91
C LYS A 77 -7.36 16.40 1.51
N PHE A 78 -7.13 15.64 2.59
CA PHE A 78 -5.84 15.52 3.26
C PHE A 78 -4.72 15.09 2.30
N ALA A 79 -4.98 14.07 1.46
CA ALA A 79 -4.05 13.63 0.42
C ALA A 79 -3.78 14.72 -0.61
N GLY A 80 -4.81 15.47 -1.04
CA GLY A 80 -4.69 16.59 -1.97
C GLY A 80 -3.87 17.77 -1.43
N GLU A 81 -3.84 17.96 -0.12
CA GLU A 81 -3.02 18.94 0.59
C GLU A 81 -1.58 18.45 0.87
N GLY A 82 -1.23 17.26 0.39
CA GLY A 82 0.11 16.66 0.54
C GLY A 82 0.26 15.72 1.75
N GLY A 83 -0.81 15.50 2.50
CA GLY A 83 -0.82 14.56 3.62
C GLY A 83 -0.57 13.12 3.16
N LYS A 84 0.09 12.33 3.99
CA LYS A 84 0.47 10.96 3.63
C LYS A 84 -0.69 9.99 3.83
N VAL A 85 -0.89 9.10 2.87
CA VAL A 85 -1.92 8.05 2.96
C VAL A 85 -1.33 6.70 2.57
N LEU A 86 -1.61 5.66 3.37
CA LEU A 86 -1.26 4.27 3.08
C LEU A 86 -2.53 3.43 2.97
N GLY A 87 -2.68 2.68 1.89
CA GLY A 87 -3.70 1.63 1.76
C GLY A 87 -3.06 0.25 1.67
N VAL A 88 -3.45 -0.66 2.57
CA VAL A 88 -2.98 -2.05 2.57
C VAL A 88 -4.12 -2.98 2.21
N CYS A 89 -3.92 -3.88 1.25
CA CYS A 89 -4.88 -4.87 0.78
C CYS A 89 -6.24 -4.21 0.43
N ASN A 90 -7.27 -4.37 1.27
CA ASN A 90 -8.54 -3.68 1.08
C ASN A 90 -8.40 -2.15 1.07
N GLY A 91 -7.49 -1.58 1.86
CA GLY A 91 -7.17 -0.16 1.80
C GLY A 91 -6.62 0.28 0.44
N PHE A 92 -5.80 -0.54 -0.23
CA PHE A 92 -5.34 -0.25 -1.59
C PHE A 92 -6.49 -0.29 -2.60
N GLN A 93 -7.40 -1.26 -2.45
CA GLN A 93 -8.63 -1.32 -3.27
C GLN A 93 -9.45 -0.04 -3.11
N ILE A 94 -9.63 0.45 -1.86
CA ILE A 94 -10.33 1.72 -1.58
C ILE A 94 -9.62 2.91 -2.24
N LEU A 95 -8.28 2.96 -2.22
CA LEU A 95 -7.52 4.03 -2.88
C LEU A 95 -7.73 4.05 -4.40
N CYS A 96 -7.79 2.89 -5.04
CA CYS A 96 -8.11 2.79 -6.46
C CYS A 96 -9.57 3.21 -6.74
N GLU A 97 -10.52 2.72 -5.93
CA GLU A 97 -11.95 3.07 -6.06
C GLU A 97 -12.22 4.56 -5.84
N SER A 98 -11.46 5.22 -4.99
CA SER A 98 -11.54 6.67 -4.73
C SER A 98 -10.70 7.51 -5.68
N HIS A 99 -10.04 6.89 -6.68
CA HIS A 99 -9.17 7.55 -7.65
C HIS A 99 -7.97 8.30 -7.06
N LEU A 100 -7.56 7.96 -5.84
CA LEU A 100 -6.31 8.43 -5.23
C LEU A 100 -5.09 7.72 -5.81
N LEU A 101 -5.29 6.50 -6.32
CA LEU A 101 -4.33 5.73 -7.09
C LEU A 101 -4.94 5.24 -8.41
N PRO A 102 -4.17 5.12 -9.49
CA PRO A 102 -4.67 4.61 -10.76
C PRO A 102 -4.81 3.08 -10.75
N GLY A 103 -5.54 2.55 -11.73
CA GLY A 103 -5.75 1.12 -11.91
C GLY A 103 -6.88 0.55 -11.05
N ALA A 104 -6.94 -0.76 -10.96
CA ALA A 104 -7.93 -1.52 -10.21
C ALA A 104 -7.35 -2.83 -9.69
N LEU A 105 -7.91 -3.35 -8.60
CA LEU A 105 -7.61 -4.68 -8.10
C LEU A 105 -8.72 -5.64 -8.55
N LEU A 106 -8.35 -6.64 -9.32
CA LEU A 106 -9.24 -7.63 -9.89
C LEU A 106 -9.10 -8.98 -9.18
N ARG A 107 -10.01 -9.90 -9.45
CA ARG A 107 -9.91 -11.28 -8.97
C ARG A 107 -8.57 -11.89 -9.38
N ASN A 108 -7.98 -12.64 -8.44
CA ASN A 108 -6.76 -13.40 -8.69
C ASN A 108 -6.92 -14.26 -9.96
N ALA A 109 -5.85 -14.40 -10.75
CA ALA A 109 -5.91 -15.11 -12.03
C ALA A 109 -6.42 -16.55 -11.91
N ASN A 110 -6.14 -17.22 -10.76
CA ASN A 110 -6.60 -18.57 -10.46
C ASN A 110 -8.03 -18.63 -9.88
N GLN A 111 -8.71 -17.50 -9.73
CA GLN A 111 -10.05 -17.37 -9.15
C GLN A 111 -10.20 -17.86 -7.68
N GLN A 112 -9.07 -18.05 -6.98
CA GLN A 112 -9.05 -18.54 -5.61
C GLN A 112 -8.60 -17.47 -4.65
N PHE A 113 -9.01 -17.57 -3.38
CA PHE A 113 -8.43 -16.81 -2.29
C PHE A 113 -7.00 -17.32 -2.02
N ILE A 114 -6.04 -16.39 -1.94
CA ILE A 114 -4.64 -16.71 -1.70
C ILE A 114 -4.27 -16.21 -0.31
N SER A 115 -3.77 -17.12 0.55
CA SER A 115 -3.23 -16.81 1.87
C SER A 115 -1.87 -17.50 2.01
N LYS A 116 -0.79 -16.75 1.85
CA LYS A 116 0.58 -17.25 1.93
C LYS A 116 1.59 -16.12 2.09
N ASN A 117 2.83 -16.44 2.44
CA ASN A 117 3.95 -15.52 2.30
C ASN A 117 4.36 -15.39 0.82
N VAL A 118 4.70 -14.17 0.42
CA VAL A 118 5.27 -13.83 -0.89
C VAL A 118 6.53 -13.00 -0.68
N TYR A 119 7.36 -12.94 -1.70
CA TYR A 119 8.56 -12.12 -1.66
C TYR A 119 8.36 -10.85 -2.47
N LEU A 120 8.86 -9.74 -1.93
CA LEU A 120 8.77 -8.41 -2.53
C LEU A 120 10.14 -7.84 -2.82
N ARG A 121 10.23 -7.17 -3.96
CA ARG A 121 11.38 -6.37 -4.35
C ARG A 121 10.97 -4.91 -4.44
N GLY A 122 11.65 -4.04 -3.69
CA GLY A 122 11.52 -2.59 -3.86
C GLY A 122 12.16 -2.14 -5.16
N GLU A 123 11.62 -1.10 -5.80
CA GLU A 123 12.23 -0.54 -7.00
C GLU A 123 13.57 0.11 -6.65
N GLY A 124 14.63 -0.30 -7.36
CA GLY A 124 16.00 0.16 -7.09
C GLY A 124 16.65 -0.45 -5.83
N ASP A 125 15.96 -1.31 -5.11
CA ASP A 125 16.54 -2.03 -3.98
C ASP A 125 17.45 -3.16 -4.48
N GLN A 126 18.70 -3.15 -4.04
CA GLN A 126 19.67 -4.22 -4.28
C GLN A 126 19.80 -5.17 -3.08
N GLY A 127 19.01 -4.93 -2.04
CA GLY A 127 18.93 -5.77 -0.86
C GLY A 127 18.28 -7.14 -1.12
N ARG A 128 18.10 -7.91 -0.07
CA ARG A 128 17.34 -9.15 -0.12
C ARG A 128 15.86 -8.92 -0.39
N ALA A 129 15.18 -9.89 -0.97
CA ALA A 129 13.73 -9.87 -1.06
C ALA A 129 13.10 -9.87 0.35
N LEU A 130 12.00 -9.12 0.52
CA LEU A 130 11.26 -9.04 1.77
C LEU A 130 10.12 -10.05 1.74
N MET A 131 10.02 -10.90 2.74
CA MET A 131 8.95 -11.90 2.86
C MET A 131 7.75 -11.28 3.58
N ILE A 132 6.63 -11.12 2.87
CA ILE A 132 5.42 -10.44 3.39
C ILE A 132 4.18 -11.29 3.15
N PRO A 133 3.26 -11.45 4.12
CA PRO A 133 2.01 -12.18 3.93
C PRO A 133 1.06 -11.48 2.95
N VAL A 134 0.32 -12.28 2.19
CA VAL A 134 -0.88 -11.86 1.44
C VAL A 134 -2.09 -12.68 1.86
N ALA A 135 -3.29 -12.06 1.85
CA ALA A 135 -4.55 -12.70 2.15
C ALA A 135 -5.68 -12.02 1.38
N HIS A 136 -5.94 -12.44 0.13
CA HIS A 136 -6.93 -11.78 -0.74
C HIS A 136 -7.49 -12.70 -1.82
N GLY A 137 -8.75 -12.44 -2.24
CA GLY A 137 -9.37 -13.00 -3.45
C GLY A 137 -9.27 -12.07 -4.66
N GLU A 138 -9.15 -10.76 -4.43
CA GLU A 138 -9.08 -9.69 -5.43
C GLU A 138 -7.82 -8.85 -5.20
N GLY A 139 -6.66 -9.41 -5.55
CA GLY A 139 -5.36 -8.74 -5.37
C GLY A 139 -4.59 -8.51 -6.65
N ARG A 140 -5.17 -8.87 -7.81
CA ARG A 140 -4.53 -8.74 -9.12
C ARG A 140 -4.58 -7.29 -9.59
N PHE A 141 -3.46 -6.58 -9.53
CA PHE A 141 -3.38 -5.22 -10.06
C PHE A 141 -3.52 -5.22 -11.58
N TYR A 142 -4.37 -4.34 -12.07
CA TYR A 142 -4.66 -4.16 -13.49
C TYR A 142 -4.75 -2.66 -13.83
N ALA A 143 -4.15 -2.27 -14.93
CA ALA A 143 -4.34 -0.98 -15.57
C ALA A 143 -4.14 -1.15 -17.09
N ASP A 144 -4.56 -0.18 -17.90
CA ASP A 144 -4.23 -0.16 -19.33
C ASP A 144 -2.72 0.09 -19.54
N GLU A 145 -2.22 -0.27 -20.71
CA GLU A 145 -0.78 -0.19 -21.03
C GLU A 145 -0.23 1.24 -20.88
N LYS A 146 -1.00 2.25 -21.25
CA LYS A 146 -0.60 3.65 -21.09
C LYS A 146 -0.38 4.00 -19.61
N THR A 147 -1.32 3.62 -18.75
CA THR A 147 -1.22 3.83 -17.30
C THR A 147 -0.03 3.06 -16.72
N LEU A 148 0.19 1.81 -17.17
CA LEU A 148 1.35 1.02 -16.74
C LEU A 148 2.67 1.67 -17.14
N ASP A 149 2.77 2.19 -18.36
CA ASP A 149 3.96 2.92 -18.82
C ASP A 149 4.19 4.21 -18.04
N GLU A 150 3.12 4.96 -17.75
CA GLU A 150 3.21 6.17 -16.90
C GLU A 150 3.69 5.85 -15.48
N LEU A 151 3.19 4.78 -14.88
CA LEU A 151 3.61 4.34 -13.54
C LEU A 151 5.10 3.98 -13.51
N GLU A 152 5.60 3.29 -14.55
CA GLU A 152 7.00 2.92 -14.64
C GLU A 152 7.90 4.13 -14.91
N ALA A 153 7.55 4.93 -15.90
CA ALA A 153 8.31 6.13 -16.24
C ALA A 153 8.36 7.14 -15.07
N GLY A 154 7.28 7.20 -14.28
CA GLY A 154 7.20 8.05 -13.08
C GLY A 154 7.88 7.47 -11.83
N GLY A 155 8.44 6.25 -11.89
CA GLY A 155 8.98 5.55 -10.70
C GLY A 155 7.91 5.33 -9.63
N GLN A 156 6.66 5.16 -10.03
CA GLN A 156 5.52 5.03 -9.12
C GLN A 156 5.27 3.59 -8.67
N VAL A 157 5.89 2.60 -9.29
CA VAL A 157 5.88 1.23 -8.81
C VAL A 157 6.86 1.12 -7.66
N ILE A 158 6.35 0.89 -6.44
CA ILE A 158 7.20 0.85 -5.24
C ILE A 158 7.65 -0.56 -4.87
N TYR A 159 6.80 -1.57 -5.13
CA TYR A 159 7.12 -2.98 -4.89
C TYR A 159 6.60 -3.84 -6.03
N ARG A 160 7.41 -4.87 -6.35
CA ARG A 160 7.02 -5.95 -7.26
C ARG A 160 7.09 -7.29 -6.56
N TYR A 161 6.24 -8.22 -6.97
CA TYR A 161 6.35 -9.62 -6.58
C TYR A 161 7.61 -10.22 -7.18
N ALA A 162 8.33 -10.99 -6.38
CA ALA A 162 9.56 -11.66 -6.73
C ALA A 162 9.59 -13.08 -6.17
N ASP A 163 10.54 -13.87 -6.58
CA ASP A 163 10.87 -15.14 -5.92
C ASP A 163 11.73 -14.90 -4.67
N GLU A 164 12.07 -15.97 -3.98
CA GLU A 164 12.90 -15.93 -2.76
C GLU A 164 14.30 -15.33 -3.01
N GLN A 165 14.82 -15.47 -4.22
CA GLN A 165 16.11 -14.90 -4.64
C GLN A 165 15.97 -13.41 -5.02
N GLY A 166 14.76 -12.86 -5.01
CA GLY A 166 14.47 -11.48 -5.37
C GLY A 166 14.38 -11.23 -6.87
N ILE A 167 14.23 -12.29 -7.68
CA ILE A 167 14.06 -12.18 -9.12
C ILE A 167 12.59 -11.87 -9.42
N VAL A 168 12.35 -10.72 -10.02
CA VAL A 168 11.00 -10.31 -10.43
C VAL A 168 10.58 -11.09 -11.67
N GLY A 169 9.48 -11.83 -11.58
CA GLY A 169 9.01 -12.65 -12.70
C GLY A 169 7.73 -13.42 -12.36
N ALA A 170 7.27 -14.21 -13.33
CA ALA A 170 6.03 -14.98 -13.20
C ALA A 170 6.06 -15.99 -12.04
N ALA A 171 7.23 -16.56 -11.73
CA ALA A 171 7.39 -17.52 -10.64
C ALA A 171 7.09 -16.92 -9.26
N GLY A 172 7.41 -15.62 -9.06
CA GLY A 172 7.14 -14.91 -7.81
C GLY A 172 5.73 -14.28 -7.76
N ASN A 173 5.02 -14.20 -8.87
CA ASN A 173 3.74 -13.51 -8.96
C ASN A 173 2.58 -14.43 -8.51
N PRO A 174 1.96 -14.18 -7.34
CA PRO A 174 0.99 -15.12 -6.78
C PRO A 174 -0.39 -15.03 -7.43
N ASN A 175 -0.74 -13.89 -8.03
CA ASN A 175 -2.12 -13.54 -8.34
C ASN A 175 -2.34 -13.07 -9.79
N GLY A 176 -1.27 -12.99 -10.61
CA GLY A 176 -1.34 -12.53 -11.98
C GLY A 176 -1.38 -11.00 -12.14
N SER A 177 -0.91 -10.24 -11.14
CA SER A 177 -0.73 -8.77 -11.24
C SER A 177 0.09 -8.40 -12.46
N LEU A 178 -0.39 -7.43 -13.25
CA LEU A 178 0.33 -6.95 -14.42
C LEU A 178 1.71 -6.40 -14.02
N ARG A 179 2.71 -6.70 -14.82
CA ARG A 179 4.12 -6.31 -14.60
C ARG A 179 4.65 -6.69 -13.20
N ASN A 180 4.05 -7.71 -12.57
CA ASN A 180 4.35 -8.16 -11.20
C ASN A 180 4.17 -7.08 -10.13
N ILE A 181 3.35 -6.06 -10.36
CA ILE A 181 3.13 -4.95 -9.45
C ILE A 181 2.46 -5.45 -8.17
N ALA A 182 3.10 -5.21 -7.02
CA ALA A 182 2.59 -5.50 -5.69
C ALA A 182 2.16 -4.25 -4.92
N GLY A 183 2.71 -3.09 -5.29
CA GLY A 183 2.37 -1.80 -4.70
C GLY A 183 2.82 -0.63 -5.56
N ILE A 184 2.07 0.47 -5.50
CA ILE A 184 2.31 1.71 -6.24
C ILE A 184 2.17 2.94 -5.34
N CYS A 185 2.65 4.08 -5.83
CA CYS A 185 2.34 5.39 -5.25
C CYS A 185 1.79 6.35 -6.31
N ASN A 186 1.21 7.47 -5.86
CA ASN A 186 0.80 8.56 -6.76
C ASN A 186 2.01 9.40 -7.22
N LYS A 187 1.78 10.31 -8.18
CA LYS A 187 2.83 11.18 -8.76
C LYS A 187 3.54 12.06 -7.72
N THR A 188 2.83 12.51 -6.70
CA THR A 188 3.37 13.34 -5.62
C THR A 188 4.02 12.54 -4.49
N ARG A 189 3.98 11.21 -4.57
CA ARG A 189 4.59 10.26 -3.63
C ARG A 189 4.15 10.46 -2.18
N ASN A 190 2.90 10.81 -1.98
CA ASN A 190 2.27 10.92 -0.65
C ASN A 190 1.11 9.94 -0.44
N VAL A 191 0.63 9.27 -1.50
CA VAL A 191 -0.36 8.20 -1.40
C VAL A 191 0.28 6.91 -1.86
N PHE A 192 0.21 5.86 -1.02
CA PHE A 192 0.83 4.56 -1.24
C PHE A 192 -0.21 3.46 -1.10
N GLY A 193 -0.20 2.50 -2.01
CA GLY A 193 -1.07 1.32 -1.95
C GLY A 193 -0.30 0.04 -2.21
N MET A 194 -0.55 -1.01 -1.43
CA MET A 194 0.06 -2.32 -1.64
C MET A 194 -0.87 -3.45 -1.21
N MET A 195 -0.81 -4.60 -1.91
CA MET A 195 -1.62 -5.77 -1.56
C MET A 195 -1.06 -6.61 -0.41
N PRO A 196 0.27 -6.82 -0.30
CA PRO A 196 0.86 -7.52 0.84
C PRO A 196 0.69 -6.73 2.14
N HIS A 197 0.67 -7.46 3.27
CA HIS A 197 0.41 -6.97 4.62
C HIS A 197 1.71 -6.77 5.42
N PRO A 198 2.39 -5.62 5.34
CA PRO A 198 3.61 -5.38 6.10
C PRO A 198 3.36 -5.41 7.62
N GLU A 199 2.16 -5.01 8.08
CA GLU A 199 1.79 -5.03 9.49
C GLU A 199 1.82 -6.44 10.10
N ARG A 200 1.63 -7.48 9.29
CA ARG A 200 1.70 -8.89 9.73
C ARG A 200 3.10 -9.48 9.67
N ALA A 201 4.10 -8.66 9.39
CA ALA A 201 5.51 -9.00 9.34
C ALA A 201 6.35 -7.97 10.11
N CYS A 202 5.87 -7.53 11.29
CA CYS A 202 6.51 -6.50 12.09
C CYS A 202 7.00 -7.00 13.46
N SER A 203 6.65 -8.22 13.87
CA SER A 203 6.96 -8.69 15.22
C SER A 203 7.81 -9.96 15.20
N GLU A 204 8.82 -10.03 16.07
CA GLU A 204 9.60 -11.25 16.30
C GLU A 204 8.72 -12.40 16.81
N ALA A 205 7.66 -12.08 17.55
CA ALA A 205 6.68 -13.07 18.00
C ALA A 205 5.92 -13.72 16.84
N LEU A 206 5.78 -13.01 15.70
CA LEU A 206 5.21 -13.55 14.45
C LEU A 206 6.28 -14.27 13.60
N GLY A 207 7.55 -14.29 14.04
CA GLY A 207 8.67 -14.90 13.32
C GLY A 207 9.11 -14.12 12.07
N ASN A 208 8.65 -12.89 11.87
CA ASN A 208 8.99 -12.08 10.72
C ASN A 208 8.95 -10.57 11.03
N ILE A 209 10.02 -9.86 10.66
CA ILE A 209 10.19 -8.42 10.87
C ILE A 209 10.43 -7.64 9.57
N ASP A 210 10.27 -8.25 8.40
CA ASP A 210 10.51 -7.63 7.10
C ASP A 210 9.56 -6.46 6.82
N GLY A 211 8.34 -6.50 7.36
CA GLY A 211 7.37 -5.42 7.27
C GLY A 211 7.82 -4.13 7.93
N ARG A 212 8.67 -4.20 8.98
CA ARG A 212 9.27 -3.01 9.59
C ARG A 212 10.11 -2.22 8.58
N ALA A 213 10.86 -2.91 7.71
CA ALA A 213 11.66 -2.25 6.68
C ALA A 213 10.78 -1.47 5.70
N ILE A 214 9.64 -2.05 5.28
CA ILE A 214 8.67 -1.41 4.40
C ILE A 214 8.09 -0.15 5.04
N LEU A 215 7.52 -0.27 6.24
CA LEU A 215 6.86 0.85 6.93
C LEU A 215 7.85 1.97 7.28
N LYS A 216 9.09 1.62 7.65
CA LYS A 216 10.15 2.60 7.90
C LYS A 216 10.56 3.31 6.62
N ALA A 217 10.79 2.60 5.52
CA ALA A 217 11.20 3.18 4.25
C ALA A 217 10.14 4.13 3.67
N LEU A 218 8.86 3.79 3.82
CA LEU A 218 7.76 4.63 3.30
C LEU A 218 7.52 5.89 4.14
N PHE A 219 7.70 5.83 5.46
CA PHE A 219 7.20 6.89 6.34
C PHE A 219 8.23 7.46 7.32
N ILE A 220 9.18 6.68 7.82
CA ILE A 220 10.01 7.05 8.96
C ILE A 220 11.41 7.47 8.52
N ASP A 221 12.03 6.75 7.60
CA ASP A 221 13.36 7.04 7.11
C ASP A 221 13.31 8.19 6.07
N LYS A 222 13.85 9.35 6.42
CA LYS A 222 13.86 10.57 5.59
C LYS A 222 14.72 10.50 4.32
N LYS A 223 15.15 9.33 3.87
CA LYS A 223 15.82 9.17 2.58
C LYS A 223 14.78 8.99 1.48
N GLN A 224 14.29 10.11 0.93
CA GLN A 224 13.63 10.07 -0.37
C GLN A 224 14.61 9.46 -1.39
N PRO A 225 14.18 8.47 -2.20
CA PRO A 225 14.99 8.05 -3.34
C PRO A 225 15.18 9.28 -4.24
N SER A 226 16.44 9.62 -4.51
CA SER A 226 16.81 10.75 -5.35
C SER A 226 16.20 10.58 -6.74
N VAL A 227 15.43 11.58 -7.16
CA VAL A 227 15.05 11.76 -8.58
C VAL A 227 16.35 11.72 -9.40
N ARG A 228 16.50 10.73 -10.29
CA ARG A 228 17.57 10.75 -11.28
C ARG A 228 17.42 12.03 -12.08
N LYS A 229 18.32 12.98 -11.87
CA LYS A 229 18.52 14.08 -12.82
C LYS A 229 18.97 13.42 -14.11
N GLU A 230 18.22 13.60 -15.16
CA GLU A 230 18.65 13.27 -16.52
C GLU A 230 20.04 13.91 -16.74
N ALA A 231 21.01 13.06 -17.04
CA ALA A 231 22.33 13.54 -17.47
C ALA A 231 22.12 14.25 -18.81
N GLY A 232 22.24 15.56 -18.79
CA GLY A 232 22.17 16.37 -20.00
C GLY A 232 23.15 15.86 -21.03
N LEU A 233 22.66 15.58 -22.22
CA LEU A 233 23.44 15.42 -23.42
C LEU A 233 24.18 16.75 -23.67
N VAL A 234 25.48 16.72 -23.42
CA VAL A 234 26.37 17.75 -23.95
C VAL A 234 26.66 17.42 -25.41
N ASN A 235 26.06 18.16 -26.32
CA ASN A 235 26.46 18.18 -27.72
C ASN A 235 27.85 18.81 -27.84
N ILE A 236 28.79 18.07 -28.43
CA ILE A 236 29.98 18.59 -29.10
C ILE A 236 29.77 18.34 -30.59
#